data_7c81df2a727b80b28478924f25352b34
#
_entry.id   7c81df2a727b80b28478924f25352b34
#
_cell.length_a   1.000
_cell.length_b   1.000
_cell.length_c   1.000
_cell.angle_alpha   90.00
_cell.angle_beta   90.00
_cell.angle_gamma   90.00
#
_symmetry.space_group_name_H-M   'P 1'
#
loop_
_entity.id
_entity.type
_entity.pdbx_description
1 polymer ?
#
loop_
_entity_poly.entity_id
_entity_poly.type
_entity_poly.pdbx_seq_one_letter_code
_entity_poly.pdbx_strand_id
1 'polypeptide(L)'
;MIQCEHYQRGDCRSCQWLELPYSVQLEQKTVHLQQQLHGLDTSHLIWFAPFQSSQEGFRNKAKMVVSGAVERSILGILPDPRDPQSAVDLCDCPLYPQCFQAIFPLLKDFIARAGLVPYNVAKQKGELKHLLLTESQHSHQLMLRFVLRSEAKLPLIQRELAGLRQKLPQLAVISVNIQPQNAAILEGEKEIFLTEQHTLPERFNQIPLFIRPQGFFQTNPQVAEGLYGTAQQWIKDLPVCQLWDLFCGVGGFGLHCLKALQMQNPEQPIHLTGIEISSSAIAAAKLSAQQLGLEKQVHFQSLDAANFALAQADKPDLVIVNPPRRGISQSLAEFLNKMQPHFILYSSCNAETMGKDLRSLTHYQMEKIQLFDMFPHTSHYEVLVLLRLTP
;
A
#
# COMPACT_ATOMS: atom_id res chain seq x y z
N MET A 1 -25.48 1.80 -5.18
CA MET A 1 -24.59 1.14 -6.18
C MET A 1 -23.98 2.24 -7.04
N ILE A 2 -22.70 2.18 -7.27
CA ILE A 2 -21.98 3.14 -8.14
C ILE A 2 -22.40 2.93 -9.59
N GLN A 3 -22.59 4.02 -10.31
CA GLN A 3 -22.76 3.96 -11.77
C GLN A 3 -21.38 4.11 -12.43
N CYS A 4 -20.99 3.14 -13.24
CA CYS A 4 -19.75 3.16 -14.01
C CYS A 4 -20.03 2.74 -15.46
N GLU A 5 -19.93 3.68 -16.37
CA GLU A 5 -20.17 3.42 -17.81
C GLU A 5 -19.19 2.42 -18.40
N HIS A 6 -17.91 2.44 -17.98
CA HIS A 6 -16.92 1.48 -18.43
C HIS A 6 -17.26 0.04 -18.05
N TYR A 7 -17.81 -0.14 -16.84
CA TYR A 7 -18.27 -1.45 -16.41
C TYR A 7 -19.50 -1.90 -17.22
N GLN A 8 -20.48 -1.02 -17.43
CA GLN A 8 -21.69 -1.32 -18.19
C GLN A 8 -21.40 -1.69 -19.64
N ARG A 9 -20.44 -1.00 -20.28
CA ARG A 9 -20.00 -1.32 -21.65
C ARG A 9 -19.11 -2.56 -21.73
N GLY A 10 -18.60 -3.04 -20.62
CA GLY A 10 -17.66 -4.17 -20.57
C GLY A 10 -16.20 -3.79 -20.85
N ASP A 11 -15.89 -2.51 -20.96
CA ASP A 11 -14.56 -1.99 -21.26
C ASP A 11 -13.58 -2.20 -20.09
N CYS A 12 -14.09 -2.11 -18.86
CA CYS A 12 -13.31 -2.31 -17.63
C CYS A 12 -14.00 -3.32 -16.70
N ARG A 13 -13.25 -4.29 -16.20
CA ARG A 13 -13.72 -5.33 -15.27
C ARG A 13 -12.94 -5.37 -13.96
N SER A 14 -12.28 -4.27 -13.60
CA SER A 14 -11.52 -4.17 -12.34
C SER A 14 -12.41 -4.26 -11.09
N CYS A 15 -13.65 -3.77 -11.19
CA CYS A 15 -14.65 -3.82 -10.12
C CYS A 15 -15.59 -5.02 -10.33
N GLN A 16 -15.11 -6.23 -10.01
CA GLN A 16 -15.83 -7.49 -10.31
C GLN A 16 -17.19 -7.61 -9.62
N TRP A 17 -17.41 -6.91 -8.51
CA TRP A 17 -18.61 -6.96 -7.67
C TRP A 17 -19.43 -5.68 -7.69
N LEU A 18 -19.29 -4.86 -8.73
CA LEU A 18 -19.96 -3.56 -8.82
C LEU A 18 -21.50 -3.68 -8.81
N GLU A 19 -22.03 -4.79 -9.32
CA GLU A 19 -23.48 -5.07 -9.34
C GLU A 19 -24.04 -5.57 -7.99
N LEU A 20 -23.15 -5.97 -7.06
CA LEU A 20 -23.58 -6.43 -5.75
C LEU A 20 -23.82 -5.24 -4.81
N PRO A 21 -24.91 -5.23 -4.04
CA PRO A 21 -25.08 -4.29 -2.94
C PRO A 21 -23.87 -4.35 -1.98
N TYR A 22 -23.46 -3.20 -1.47
CA TYR A 22 -22.23 -3.14 -0.65
C TYR A 22 -22.29 -4.03 0.60
N SER A 23 -23.47 -4.14 1.24
CA SER A 23 -23.67 -5.05 2.35
C SER A 23 -23.43 -6.52 1.98
N VAL A 24 -23.83 -6.92 0.75
CA VAL A 24 -23.61 -8.27 0.24
C VAL A 24 -22.13 -8.50 -0.05
N GLN A 25 -21.39 -7.48 -0.56
CA GLN A 25 -19.96 -7.58 -0.74
C GLN A 25 -19.25 -7.86 0.59
N LEU A 26 -19.60 -7.15 1.65
CA LEU A 26 -19.03 -7.33 2.99
C LEU A 26 -19.37 -8.71 3.58
N GLU A 27 -20.60 -9.16 3.40
CA GLU A 27 -21.05 -10.49 3.84
C GLU A 27 -20.23 -11.59 3.13
N GLN A 28 -20.08 -11.52 1.81
CA GLN A 28 -19.29 -12.50 1.05
C GLN A 28 -17.82 -12.51 1.48
N LYS A 29 -17.22 -11.35 1.75
CA LYS A 29 -15.85 -11.25 2.27
C LYS A 29 -15.73 -11.89 3.66
N THR A 30 -16.72 -11.65 4.52
CA THR A 30 -16.78 -12.24 5.87
C THR A 30 -16.90 -13.76 5.81
N VAL A 31 -17.81 -14.27 4.98
CA VAL A 31 -17.98 -15.72 4.77
C VAL A 31 -16.70 -16.36 4.22
N HIS A 32 -16.06 -15.71 3.23
CA HIS A 32 -14.78 -16.18 2.71
C HIS A 32 -13.71 -16.23 3.81
N LEU A 33 -13.59 -15.19 4.64
CA LEU A 33 -12.64 -15.16 5.77
C LEU A 33 -12.93 -16.31 6.75
N GLN A 34 -14.18 -16.54 7.12
CA GLN A 34 -14.58 -17.63 8.00
C GLN A 34 -14.20 -19.00 7.43
N GLN A 35 -14.36 -19.20 6.12
CA GLN A 35 -13.96 -20.43 5.43
C GLN A 35 -12.44 -20.66 5.50
N GLN A 36 -11.63 -19.59 5.39
CA GLN A 36 -10.17 -19.71 5.49
C GLN A 36 -9.70 -20.11 6.90
N LEU A 37 -10.50 -19.83 7.92
CA LEU A 37 -10.22 -20.19 9.32
C LEU A 37 -10.81 -21.55 9.72
N HIS A 38 -11.48 -22.26 8.81
CA HIS A 38 -12.05 -23.58 9.10
C HIS A 38 -10.97 -24.53 9.64
N GLY A 39 -11.31 -25.23 10.74
CA GLY A 39 -10.40 -26.16 11.41
C GLY A 39 -9.41 -25.53 12.39
N LEU A 40 -9.42 -24.20 12.55
CA LEU A 40 -8.72 -23.51 13.63
C LEU A 40 -9.66 -23.33 14.83
N ASP A 41 -9.10 -23.30 16.04
CA ASP A 41 -9.88 -23.01 17.24
C ASP A 41 -10.30 -21.52 17.25
N THR A 42 -11.59 -21.28 17.16
CA THR A 42 -12.21 -19.96 17.21
C THR A 42 -13.12 -19.76 18.42
N SER A 43 -13.06 -20.67 19.40
CA SER A 43 -13.97 -20.69 20.58
C SER A 43 -13.88 -19.41 21.43
N HIS A 44 -12.70 -18.80 21.50
CA HIS A 44 -12.43 -17.58 22.26
C HIS A 44 -12.22 -16.35 21.37
N LEU A 45 -12.39 -16.49 20.05
CA LEU A 45 -12.13 -15.44 19.08
C LEU A 45 -13.21 -14.35 19.12
N ILE A 46 -12.79 -13.13 19.37
CA ILE A 46 -13.65 -11.94 19.29
C ILE A 46 -13.67 -11.46 17.84
N TRP A 47 -14.82 -11.58 17.19
CA TRP A 47 -15.06 -11.05 15.85
C TRP A 47 -15.56 -9.62 15.91
N PHE A 48 -14.81 -8.71 15.29
CA PHE A 48 -15.27 -7.34 15.11
C PHE A 48 -16.00 -7.18 13.78
N ALA A 49 -16.97 -6.27 13.73
CA ALA A 49 -17.65 -5.93 12.49
C ALA A 49 -16.64 -5.45 11.43
N PRO A 50 -16.87 -5.76 10.13
CA PRO A 50 -16.00 -5.29 9.06
C PRO A 50 -15.85 -3.76 9.10
N PHE A 51 -14.60 -3.28 8.97
CA PHE A 51 -14.33 -1.87 8.79
C PHE A 51 -14.67 -1.48 7.34
N GLN A 52 -15.64 -0.58 7.19
CA GLN A 52 -16.19 -0.21 5.90
C GLN A 52 -15.38 0.91 5.24
N SER A 53 -15.40 0.93 3.92
CA SER A 53 -14.82 1.98 3.07
C SER A 53 -15.90 2.87 2.47
N SER A 54 -15.53 4.09 2.10
CA SER A 54 -16.25 4.80 1.04
C SER A 54 -16.26 3.96 -0.23
N GLN A 55 -17.34 4.00 -0.98
CA GLN A 55 -17.48 3.22 -2.21
C GLN A 55 -16.93 3.95 -3.43
N GLU A 56 -16.82 5.28 -3.35
CA GLU A 56 -16.31 6.19 -4.39
C GLU A 56 -15.20 7.07 -3.82
N GLY A 57 -14.33 7.56 -4.69
CA GLY A 57 -13.29 8.54 -4.34
C GLY A 57 -12.25 8.07 -3.33
N PHE A 58 -12.21 6.78 -3.01
CA PHE A 58 -11.37 6.26 -1.94
C PHE A 58 -9.91 6.02 -2.35
N ARG A 59 -9.65 5.88 -3.66
CA ARG A 59 -8.35 5.45 -4.17
C ARG A 59 -7.45 6.64 -4.47
N ASN A 60 -6.52 6.94 -3.58
CA ASN A 60 -5.62 8.09 -3.68
C ASN A 60 -4.46 7.93 -4.68
N LYS A 61 -4.38 6.80 -5.39
CA LYS A 61 -3.32 6.51 -6.38
C LYS A 61 -3.92 5.99 -7.68
N ALA A 62 -3.73 6.75 -8.75
CA ALA A 62 -4.02 6.33 -10.11
C ALA A 62 -2.75 5.79 -10.77
N LYS A 63 -2.84 4.57 -11.30
CA LYS A 63 -1.81 3.92 -12.09
C LYS A 63 -2.35 3.72 -13.49
N MET A 64 -1.90 4.57 -14.43
CA MET A 64 -2.44 4.63 -15.77
C MET A 64 -1.43 4.09 -16.79
N VAL A 65 -1.84 3.14 -17.61
CA VAL A 65 -1.16 2.84 -18.88
C VAL A 65 -1.39 4.02 -19.81
N VAL A 66 -0.35 4.46 -20.52
CA VAL A 66 -0.46 5.52 -21.51
C VAL A 66 -0.50 4.91 -22.91
N SER A 67 -1.56 5.18 -23.65
CA SER A 67 -1.83 4.64 -24.97
C SER A 67 -2.30 5.74 -25.92
N GLY A 68 -2.70 5.37 -27.15
CA GLY A 68 -3.20 6.29 -28.15
C GLY A 68 -2.10 7.06 -28.89
N ALA A 69 -2.45 8.22 -29.43
CA ALA A 69 -1.52 9.14 -30.09
C ALA A 69 -1.04 10.22 -29.10
N VAL A 70 0.11 10.84 -29.40
CA VAL A 70 0.69 11.86 -28.53
C VAL A 70 -0.25 13.06 -28.33
N GLU A 71 -1.00 13.46 -29.36
CA GLU A 71 -1.96 14.57 -29.31
C GLU A 71 -3.32 14.18 -28.67
N ARG A 72 -3.60 12.87 -28.58
CA ARG A 72 -4.83 12.31 -28.02
C ARG A 72 -4.48 11.06 -27.21
N SER A 73 -3.71 11.26 -26.15
CA SER A 73 -3.31 10.18 -25.25
C SER A 73 -4.52 9.63 -24.47
N ILE A 74 -4.50 8.33 -24.27
CA ILE A 74 -5.45 7.57 -23.46
C ILE A 74 -4.72 7.25 -22.14
N LEU A 75 -5.33 7.62 -21.01
CA LEU A 75 -4.82 7.32 -19.68
C LEU A 75 -5.77 6.32 -19.01
N GLY A 76 -5.30 5.09 -18.78
CA GLY A 76 -6.18 4.09 -18.18
C GLY A 76 -5.61 2.70 -18.16
N ILE A 77 -6.29 1.76 -18.80
CA ILE A 77 -5.87 0.36 -18.91
C ILE A 77 -5.69 -0.05 -20.37
N LEU A 78 -4.90 -1.08 -20.59
CA LEU A 78 -4.71 -1.72 -21.88
C LEU A 78 -4.99 -3.23 -21.69
N PRO A 79 -6.25 -3.67 -21.89
CA PRO A 79 -6.67 -5.04 -21.65
C PRO A 79 -5.90 -6.08 -22.49
N ASP A 80 -5.64 -5.81 -23.76
CA ASP A 80 -4.71 -6.60 -24.58
C ASP A 80 -3.49 -5.75 -24.96
N PRO A 81 -2.31 -6.01 -24.38
CA PRO A 81 -1.09 -5.28 -24.71
C PRO A 81 -0.67 -5.37 -26.18
N ARG A 82 -1.15 -6.37 -26.92
CA ARG A 82 -0.85 -6.56 -28.34
C ARG A 82 -1.80 -5.78 -29.26
N ASP A 83 -2.98 -5.38 -28.74
CA ASP A 83 -3.95 -4.56 -29.43
C ASP A 83 -4.05 -3.16 -28.81
N PRO A 84 -3.37 -2.14 -29.37
CA PRO A 84 -3.46 -0.78 -28.87
C PRO A 84 -4.85 -0.16 -28.91
N GLN A 85 -5.77 -0.72 -29.73
CA GLN A 85 -7.15 -0.27 -29.82
C GLN A 85 -8.01 -0.73 -28.63
N SER A 86 -7.53 -1.74 -27.89
CA SER A 86 -8.17 -2.19 -26.64
C SER A 86 -8.03 -1.18 -25.49
N ALA A 87 -7.25 -0.10 -25.66
CA ALA A 87 -7.02 0.89 -24.61
C ALA A 87 -8.32 1.58 -24.18
N VAL A 88 -8.51 1.67 -22.85
CA VAL A 88 -9.67 2.30 -22.22
C VAL A 88 -9.22 3.47 -21.40
N ASP A 89 -9.81 4.66 -21.67
CA ASP A 89 -9.58 5.87 -20.88
C ASP A 89 -10.34 5.77 -19.55
N LEU A 90 -9.65 5.94 -18.44
CA LEU A 90 -10.22 5.85 -17.10
C LEU A 90 -10.10 7.17 -16.32
N CYS A 91 -10.00 8.30 -17.00
CA CYS A 91 -9.90 9.62 -16.36
C CYS A 91 -11.15 9.99 -15.54
N ASP A 92 -12.27 9.37 -15.81
CA ASP A 92 -13.57 9.54 -15.14
C ASP A 92 -13.91 8.41 -14.17
N CYS A 93 -12.94 7.53 -13.84
CA CYS A 93 -13.16 6.41 -12.93
C CYS A 93 -13.65 6.92 -11.55
N PRO A 94 -14.80 6.46 -11.06
CA PRO A 94 -15.41 6.96 -9.83
C PRO A 94 -14.63 6.54 -8.56
N LEU A 95 -13.68 5.63 -8.68
CA LEU A 95 -12.85 5.22 -7.54
C LEU A 95 -11.79 6.27 -7.17
N TYR A 96 -11.42 7.16 -8.11
CA TYR A 96 -10.46 8.23 -7.86
C TYR A 96 -11.11 9.46 -7.21
N PRO A 97 -10.34 10.24 -6.41
CA PRO A 97 -10.80 11.51 -5.91
C PRO A 97 -11.23 12.44 -7.04
N GLN A 98 -12.25 13.26 -6.80
CA GLN A 98 -12.78 14.16 -7.82
C GLN A 98 -11.71 15.13 -8.38
N CYS A 99 -10.72 15.52 -7.57
CA CYS A 99 -9.61 16.37 -8.01
C CYS A 99 -8.83 15.75 -9.18
N PHE A 100 -8.71 14.40 -9.25
CA PHE A 100 -8.00 13.74 -10.36
C PHE A 100 -8.66 13.97 -11.71
N GLN A 101 -9.99 14.08 -11.77
CA GLN A 101 -10.71 14.37 -13.01
C GLN A 101 -10.29 15.71 -13.63
N ALA A 102 -10.00 16.72 -12.81
CA ALA A 102 -9.48 18.01 -13.27
C ALA A 102 -7.99 17.96 -13.67
N ILE A 103 -7.23 17.03 -13.09
CA ILE A 103 -5.78 16.89 -13.31
C ILE A 103 -5.47 16.13 -14.60
N PHE A 104 -6.19 15.05 -14.89
CA PHE A 104 -5.89 14.22 -16.07
C PHE A 104 -5.90 14.98 -17.41
N PRO A 105 -6.82 15.91 -17.70
CA PRO A 105 -6.75 16.74 -18.92
C PRO A 105 -5.46 17.56 -19.01
N LEU A 106 -4.97 18.09 -17.87
CA LEU A 106 -3.71 18.83 -17.83
C LEU A 106 -2.50 17.92 -18.09
N LEU A 107 -2.54 16.67 -17.64
CA LEU A 107 -1.49 15.68 -17.93
C LEU A 107 -1.51 15.26 -19.41
N LYS A 108 -2.69 15.11 -20.03
CA LYS A 108 -2.81 14.84 -21.46
C LYS A 108 -2.25 16.01 -22.31
N ASP A 109 -2.56 17.25 -21.95
CA ASP A 109 -1.98 18.44 -22.57
C ASP A 109 -0.44 18.50 -22.41
N PHE A 110 0.06 18.14 -21.23
CA PHE A 110 1.50 18.03 -20.97
C PHE A 110 2.17 16.98 -21.87
N ILE A 111 1.58 15.77 -22.00
CA ILE A 111 2.09 14.70 -22.87
C ILE A 111 2.21 15.20 -24.32
N ALA A 112 1.17 15.86 -24.82
CA ALA A 112 1.14 16.41 -26.18
C ALA A 112 2.25 17.47 -26.39
N ARG A 113 2.37 18.44 -25.48
CA ARG A 113 3.36 19.51 -25.60
C ARG A 113 4.80 19.03 -25.43
N ALA A 114 5.03 18.09 -24.52
CA ALA A 114 6.34 17.47 -24.34
C ALA A 114 6.70 16.46 -25.44
N GLY A 115 5.75 16.11 -26.32
CA GLY A 115 5.98 15.14 -27.39
C GLY A 115 6.33 13.73 -26.88
N LEU A 116 5.68 13.32 -25.76
CA LEU A 116 5.90 12.03 -25.13
C LEU A 116 5.07 10.95 -25.84
N VAL A 117 5.62 10.35 -26.86
CA VAL A 117 4.92 9.29 -27.63
C VAL A 117 4.62 8.10 -26.74
N PRO A 118 3.33 7.68 -26.61
CA PRO A 118 2.97 6.49 -25.85
C PRO A 118 3.69 5.23 -26.34
N TYR A 119 4.08 4.38 -25.41
CA TYR A 119 4.77 3.14 -25.74
C TYR A 119 3.82 2.10 -26.33
N ASN A 120 4.11 1.64 -27.53
CA ASN A 120 3.39 0.56 -28.19
C ASN A 120 4.12 -0.78 -27.97
N VAL A 121 3.50 -1.66 -27.20
CA VAL A 121 4.08 -2.96 -26.80
C VAL A 121 4.33 -3.85 -28.04
N ALA A 122 3.36 -3.90 -28.97
CA ALA A 122 3.45 -4.75 -30.17
C ALA A 122 4.58 -4.30 -31.12
N LYS A 123 4.74 -2.98 -31.29
CA LYS A 123 5.77 -2.39 -32.16
C LYS A 123 7.08 -2.13 -31.44
N GLN A 124 7.14 -2.23 -30.12
CA GLN A 124 8.27 -1.91 -29.25
C GLN A 124 8.84 -0.48 -29.53
N LYS A 125 7.93 0.48 -29.80
CA LYS A 125 8.24 1.87 -30.11
C LYS A 125 7.47 2.83 -29.20
N GLY A 126 8.02 4.04 -29.03
CA GLY A 126 7.51 5.03 -28.11
C GLY A 126 8.29 5.04 -26.79
N GLU A 127 7.98 5.95 -25.91
CA GLU A 127 8.77 6.20 -24.70
C GLU A 127 7.92 6.14 -23.42
N LEU A 128 6.72 6.74 -23.41
CA LEU A 128 5.90 6.86 -22.21
C LEU A 128 5.03 5.62 -22.01
N LYS A 129 5.33 4.84 -20.97
CA LYS A 129 4.62 3.60 -20.65
C LYS A 129 3.48 3.80 -19.67
N HIS A 130 3.77 4.49 -18.56
CA HIS A 130 2.80 4.71 -17.49
C HIS A 130 2.91 6.11 -16.92
N LEU A 131 1.78 6.58 -16.37
CA LEU A 131 1.71 7.69 -15.43
C LEU A 131 1.14 7.17 -14.11
N LEU A 132 1.78 7.58 -13.01
CA LEU A 132 1.25 7.33 -11.68
C LEU A 132 1.03 8.69 -11.00
N LEU A 133 -0.22 8.93 -10.60
CA LEU A 133 -0.60 10.11 -9.84
C LEU A 133 -1.01 9.67 -8.45
N THR A 134 -0.43 10.28 -7.43
CA THR A 134 -0.74 9.99 -6.01
C THR A 134 -1.06 11.29 -5.29
N GLU A 135 -2.10 11.28 -4.46
CA GLU A 135 -2.44 12.38 -3.57
C GLU A 135 -2.20 11.97 -2.12
N SER A 136 -1.59 12.85 -1.34
CA SER A 136 -1.63 12.74 0.12
C SER A 136 -2.95 13.31 0.63
N GLN A 137 -3.70 12.52 1.39
CA GLN A 137 -4.96 12.97 1.98
C GLN A 137 -4.75 14.05 3.04
N HIS A 138 -3.63 14.00 3.75
CA HIS A 138 -3.29 14.95 4.80
C HIS A 138 -2.81 16.30 4.26
N SER A 139 -1.86 16.28 3.33
CA SER A 139 -1.21 17.51 2.82
C SER A 139 -1.86 18.05 1.55
N HIS A 140 -2.72 17.29 0.87
CA HIS A 140 -3.26 17.56 -0.47
C HIS A 140 -2.20 17.81 -1.54
N GLN A 141 -0.94 17.45 -1.24
CA GLN A 141 0.12 17.47 -2.23
C GLN A 141 0.02 16.28 -3.17
N LEU A 142 0.51 16.49 -4.39
CA LEU A 142 0.52 15.50 -5.45
C LEU A 142 1.93 15.01 -5.75
N MET A 143 2.01 13.73 -6.10
CA MET A 143 3.19 13.10 -6.68
C MET A 143 2.83 12.59 -8.08
N LEU A 144 3.63 12.99 -9.07
CA LEU A 144 3.52 12.52 -10.44
C LEU A 144 4.77 11.76 -10.83
N ARG A 145 4.60 10.54 -11.29
CA ARG A 145 5.68 9.67 -11.75
C ARG A 145 5.46 9.28 -13.20
N PHE A 146 6.44 9.55 -14.04
CA PHE A 146 6.49 9.09 -15.42
C PHE A 146 7.29 7.78 -15.47
N VAL A 147 6.79 6.77 -16.15
CA VAL A 147 7.55 5.55 -16.45
C VAL A 147 7.89 5.55 -17.94
N LEU A 148 9.18 5.72 -18.24
CA LEU A 148 9.71 5.80 -19.59
C LEU A 148 10.52 4.55 -19.94
N ARG A 149 10.59 4.25 -21.24
CA ARG A 149 11.48 3.22 -21.75
C ARG A 149 12.97 3.60 -21.62
N SER A 150 13.29 4.87 -21.80
CA SER A 150 14.65 5.40 -21.77
C SER A 150 14.69 6.86 -21.29
N GLU A 151 15.88 7.41 -21.13
CA GLU A 151 16.07 8.82 -20.75
C GLU A 151 15.97 9.79 -21.94
N ALA A 152 15.78 9.29 -23.17
CA ALA A 152 15.83 10.12 -24.39
C ALA A 152 14.84 11.29 -24.38
N LYS A 153 13.72 11.18 -23.67
CA LYS A 153 12.69 12.23 -23.58
C LYS A 153 12.74 13.05 -22.29
N LEU A 154 13.70 12.79 -21.41
CA LEU A 154 13.85 13.53 -20.15
C LEU A 154 13.99 15.05 -20.35
N PRO A 155 14.79 15.56 -21.31
CA PRO A 155 14.89 17.01 -21.55
C PRO A 155 13.56 17.65 -21.97
N LEU A 156 12.70 16.91 -22.66
CA LEU A 156 11.38 17.40 -23.08
C LEU A 156 10.43 17.52 -21.90
N ILE A 157 10.48 16.58 -20.97
CA ILE A 157 9.74 16.68 -19.71
C ILE A 157 10.20 17.89 -18.93
N GLN A 158 11.51 18.05 -18.74
CA GLN A 158 12.11 19.17 -17.99
C GLN A 158 11.71 20.52 -18.58
N ARG A 159 11.67 20.66 -19.91
CA ARG A 159 11.24 21.88 -20.60
C ARG A 159 9.84 22.33 -20.20
N GLU A 160 8.90 21.39 -20.07
CA GLU A 160 7.48 21.66 -19.83
C GLU A 160 7.09 21.74 -18.34
N LEU A 161 8.02 21.38 -17.42
CA LEU A 161 7.71 21.27 -15.98
C LEU A 161 7.23 22.58 -15.36
N ALA A 162 7.83 23.70 -15.72
CA ALA A 162 7.45 25.00 -15.15
C ALA A 162 5.98 25.33 -15.43
N GLY A 163 5.54 25.09 -16.67
CA GLY A 163 4.14 25.30 -17.08
C GLY A 163 3.18 24.34 -16.38
N LEU A 164 3.58 23.09 -16.16
CA LEU A 164 2.76 22.12 -15.43
C LEU A 164 2.61 22.52 -13.95
N ARG A 165 3.71 22.88 -13.29
CA ARG A 165 3.71 23.28 -11.88
C ARG A 165 2.96 24.59 -11.64
N GLN A 166 2.95 25.50 -12.63
CA GLN A 166 2.12 26.71 -12.56
C GLN A 166 0.61 26.38 -12.56
N LYS A 167 0.20 25.36 -13.35
CA LYS A 167 -1.20 24.91 -13.41
C LYS A 167 -1.59 24.02 -12.22
N LEU A 168 -0.60 23.31 -11.63
CA LEU A 168 -0.76 22.38 -10.52
C LEU A 168 0.23 22.72 -9.40
N PRO A 169 0.03 23.81 -8.64
CA PRO A 169 0.95 24.25 -7.59
C PRO A 169 1.11 23.24 -6.45
N GLN A 170 0.12 22.36 -6.25
CA GLN A 170 0.18 21.26 -5.28
C GLN A 170 1.07 20.09 -5.73
N LEU A 171 1.61 20.11 -6.95
CA LEU A 171 2.49 19.06 -7.46
C LEU A 171 3.90 19.20 -6.85
N ALA A 172 4.10 18.47 -5.74
CA ALA A 172 5.28 18.59 -4.90
C ALA A 172 6.42 17.64 -5.30
N VAL A 173 6.08 16.44 -5.78
CA VAL A 173 7.04 15.43 -6.19
C VAL A 173 6.81 15.05 -7.64
N ILE A 174 7.87 15.16 -8.45
CA ILE A 174 7.88 14.69 -9.83
C ILE A 174 9.09 13.80 -10.02
N SER A 175 8.89 12.60 -10.53
CA SER A 175 9.97 11.68 -10.84
C SER A 175 9.77 10.98 -12.19
N VAL A 176 10.88 10.46 -12.71
CA VAL A 176 10.93 9.64 -13.92
C VAL A 176 11.56 8.30 -13.55
N ASN A 177 10.85 7.23 -13.76
CA ASN A 177 11.35 5.87 -13.64
C ASN A 177 11.73 5.34 -15.03
N ILE A 178 12.89 4.72 -15.15
CA ILE A 178 13.35 4.13 -16.42
C ILE A 178 13.11 2.62 -16.38
N GLN A 179 12.20 2.17 -17.24
CA GLN A 179 11.83 0.76 -17.39
C GLN A 179 12.08 0.33 -18.86
N PRO A 180 13.26 -0.21 -19.20
CA PRO A 180 13.64 -0.48 -20.58
C PRO A 180 13.02 -1.76 -21.15
N GLN A 181 12.57 -2.69 -20.30
CA GLN A 181 12.13 -4.01 -20.72
C GLN A 181 10.76 -3.98 -21.41
N ASN A 182 10.57 -4.78 -22.46
CA ASN A 182 9.27 -5.01 -23.06
C ASN A 182 8.53 -6.13 -22.30
N ALA A 183 8.20 -5.87 -21.03
CA ALA A 183 7.54 -6.82 -20.13
C ALA A 183 6.47 -6.10 -19.31
N ALA A 184 5.54 -6.86 -18.73
CA ALA A 184 4.49 -6.38 -17.84
C ALA A 184 5.04 -5.99 -16.44
N ILE A 185 6.23 -5.37 -16.40
CA ILE A 185 6.87 -4.84 -15.19
C ILE A 185 6.59 -3.35 -15.14
N LEU A 186 6.06 -2.89 -14.01
CA LEU A 186 5.65 -1.50 -13.84
C LEU A 186 6.83 -0.56 -13.80
N GLU A 187 7.90 -0.93 -13.10
CA GLU A 187 9.02 -0.04 -12.80
C GLU A 187 10.37 -0.73 -13.00
N GLY A 188 11.37 0.07 -13.40
CA GLY A 188 12.75 -0.32 -13.46
C GLY A 188 13.52 0.16 -12.22
N GLU A 189 14.81 -0.09 -12.20
CA GLU A 189 15.68 0.21 -11.05
C GLU A 189 16.00 1.71 -10.91
N LYS A 190 16.06 2.45 -12.04
CA LYS A 190 16.50 3.84 -12.05
C LYS A 190 15.32 4.79 -11.85
N GLU A 191 15.38 5.58 -10.78
CA GLU A 191 14.47 6.69 -10.49
C GLU A 191 15.22 8.01 -10.55
N ILE A 192 14.68 9.00 -11.27
CA ILE A 192 15.24 10.33 -11.46
C ILE A 192 14.25 11.34 -10.91
N PHE A 193 14.62 12.05 -9.85
CA PHE A 193 13.79 13.12 -9.29
C PHE A 193 13.97 14.42 -10.08
N LEU A 194 12.86 15.08 -10.38
CA LEU A 194 12.80 16.36 -11.07
C LEU A 194 12.40 17.51 -10.12
N THR A 195 12.21 17.19 -8.86
CA THR A 195 11.87 18.12 -7.76
C THR A 195 12.85 17.90 -6.61
N GLU A 196 13.01 18.92 -5.76
CA GLU A 196 13.82 18.82 -4.53
C GLU A 196 13.14 17.91 -3.49
N GLN A 197 11.82 17.98 -3.41
CA GLN A 197 11.04 17.09 -2.55
C GLN A 197 10.91 15.71 -3.22
N HIS A 198 11.22 14.64 -2.46
CA HIS A 198 11.25 13.26 -2.96
C HIS A 198 10.13 12.38 -2.39
N THR A 199 9.39 12.86 -1.39
CA THR A 199 8.32 12.11 -0.73
C THR A 199 7.12 13.02 -0.48
N LEU A 200 5.90 12.45 -0.44
CA LEU A 200 4.73 13.16 0.05
C LEU A 200 4.58 12.92 1.55
N PRO A 201 4.45 13.97 2.37
CA PRO A 201 4.06 13.81 3.76
C PRO A 201 2.60 13.37 3.84
N GLU A 202 2.36 12.29 4.55
CA GLU A 202 1.04 11.77 4.90
C GLU A 202 0.93 11.66 6.41
N ARG A 203 -0.29 11.56 6.93
CA ARG A 203 -0.51 11.40 8.37
C ARG A 203 -1.74 10.55 8.64
N PHE A 204 -1.57 9.46 9.38
CA PHE A 204 -2.65 8.62 9.88
C PHE A 204 -2.62 8.61 11.42
N ASN A 205 -3.77 8.83 12.08
CA ASN A 205 -3.88 8.83 13.55
C ASN A 205 -2.78 9.67 14.26
N GLN A 206 -2.43 10.83 13.70
CA GLN A 206 -1.35 11.72 14.16
C GLN A 206 0.09 11.16 13.97
N ILE A 207 0.26 10.03 13.32
CA ILE A 207 1.58 9.48 12.97
C ILE A 207 1.98 9.98 11.58
N PRO A 208 3.09 10.73 11.46
CA PRO A 208 3.62 11.15 10.17
C PRO A 208 4.18 9.95 9.41
N LEU A 209 3.84 9.86 8.14
CA LEU A 209 4.34 8.85 7.21
C LEU A 209 4.77 9.53 5.91
N PHE A 210 5.61 8.88 5.12
CA PHE A 210 6.12 9.44 3.88
C PHE A 210 5.85 8.50 2.70
N ILE A 211 5.05 8.97 1.73
CA ILE A 211 4.78 8.25 0.49
C ILE A 211 5.92 8.50 -0.46
N ARG A 212 6.42 7.44 -1.08
CA ARG A 212 7.53 7.46 -2.03
C ARG A 212 7.08 7.04 -3.42
N PRO A 213 7.80 7.45 -4.48
CA PRO A 213 7.50 7.00 -5.85
C PRO A 213 7.52 5.48 -5.98
N GLN A 214 8.56 4.85 -5.45
CA GLN A 214 8.75 3.40 -5.46
C GLN A 214 8.23 2.76 -4.17
N GLY A 215 7.88 1.49 -4.26
CA GLY A 215 7.44 0.70 -3.12
C GLY A 215 5.93 0.79 -2.86
N PHE A 216 5.54 0.13 -1.79
CA PHE A 216 4.14 0.02 -1.39
C PHE A 216 3.75 1.14 -0.43
N PHE A 217 2.56 1.68 -0.64
CA PHE A 217 1.81 2.47 0.33
C PHE A 217 0.33 2.18 0.17
N GLN A 218 -0.45 2.21 1.24
CA GLN A 218 -1.89 1.94 1.22
C GLN A 218 -2.62 2.94 0.31
N THR A 219 -3.45 2.43 -0.59
CA THR A 219 -4.15 3.25 -1.60
C THR A 219 -5.57 3.66 -1.23
N ASN A 220 -6.05 3.21 -0.07
CA ASN A 220 -7.30 3.63 0.55
C ASN A 220 -6.97 4.20 1.94
N PRO A 221 -6.68 5.50 2.03
CA PRO A 221 -6.21 6.13 3.28
C PRO A 221 -7.16 5.99 4.45
N GLN A 222 -8.47 6.11 4.22
CA GLN A 222 -9.49 5.98 5.25
C GLN A 222 -9.44 4.60 5.93
N VAL A 223 -9.36 3.54 5.13
CA VAL A 223 -9.32 2.17 5.65
C VAL A 223 -7.96 1.86 6.27
N ALA A 224 -6.88 2.40 5.71
CA ALA A 224 -5.53 2.26 6.27
C ALA A 224 -5.44 2.93 7.65
N GLU A 225 -5.99 4.13 7.80
CA GLU A 225 -6.07 4.83 9.10
C GLU A 225 -6.87 4.01 10.12
N GLY A 226 -8.01 3.42 9.70
CA GLY A 226 -8.80 2.51 10.52
C GLY A 226 -8.04 1.25 10.92
N LEU A 227 -7.28 0.65 10.00
CA LEU A 227 -6.47 -0.54 10.25
C LEU A 227 -5.40 -0.27 11.31
N TYR A 228 -4.63 0.81 11.16
CA TYR A 228 -3.61 1.20 12.13
C TYR A 228 -4.22 1.64 13.47
N GLY A 229 -5.36 2.34 13.46
CA GLY A 229 -6.09 2.73 14.67
C GLY A 229 -6.62 1.51 15.45
N THR A 230 -7.10 0.49 14.74
CA THR A 230 -7.52 -0.78 15.38
C THR A 230 -6.31 -1.49 16.02
N ALA A 231 -5.17 -1.54 15.32
CA ALA A 231 -3.94 -2.09 15.89
C ALA A 231 -3.56 -1.37 17.20
N GLN A 232 -3.57 -0.04 17.22
CA GLN A 232 -3.34 0.77 18.43
C GLN A 232 -4.28 0.37 19.57
N GLN A 233 -5.57 0.29 19.29
CA GLN A 233 -6.58 -0.05 20.31
C GLN A 233 -6.40 -1.46 20.88
N TRP A 234 -5.99 -2.42 20.07
CA TRP A 234 -5.86 -3.80 20.52
C TRP A 234 -4.64 -4.05 21.38
N ILE A 235 -3.56 -3.24 21.18
CA ILE A 235 -2.28 -3.50 21.85
C ILE A 235 -1.98 -2.54 23.00
N LYS A 236 -2.66 -1.40 23.12
CA LYS A 236 -2.32 -0.32 24.05
C LYS A 236 -2.25 -0.75 25.52
N ASP A 237 -3.08 -1.72 25.92
CA ASP A 237 -3.17 -2.22 27.31
C ASP A 237 -2.38 -3.53 27.53
N LEU A 238 -1.64 -4.00 26.50
CA LEU A 238 -0.82 -5.20 26.62
C LEU A 238 0.51 -4.90 27.32
N PRO A 239 1.06 -5.82 28.12
CA PRO A 239 2.33 -5.65 28.81
C PRO A 239 3.52 -5.84 27.83
N VAL A 240 3.74 -4.85 26.97
CA VAL A 240 4.74 -4.88 25.88
C VAL A 240 5.78 -3.79 26.11
N CYS A 241 7.06 -4.21 26.19
CA CYS A 241 8.23 -3.32 26.24
C CYS A 241 9.09 -3.42 24.98
N GLN A 242 9.13 -4.60 24.37
CA GLN A 242 9.91 -4.88 23.17
C GLN A 242 8.98 -5.34 22.06
N LEU A 243 8.93 -4.57 20.96
CA LEU A 243 8.15 -4.96 19.79
C LEU A 243 9.00 -5.02 18.52
N TRP A 244 8.77 -6.03 17.71
CA TRP A 244 9.34 -6.15 16.37
C TRP A 244 8.26 -5.97 15.33
N ASP A 245 8.55 -5.18 14.29
CA ASP A 245 7.72 -5.06 13.09
C ASP A 245 8.50 -5.67 11.91
N LEU A 246 8.21 -6.92 11.64
CA LEU A 246 8.80 -7.67 10.53
C LEU A 246 7.97 -7.43 9.27
N PHE A 247 8.57 -6.91 8.22
CA PHE A 247 7.92 -6.32 7.03
C PHE A 247 7.37 -4.90 7.28
N CYS A 248 8.14 -4.07 7.98
CA CYS A 248 7.62 -2.79 8.48
C CYS A 248 7.31 -1.74 7.40
N GLY A 249 7.78 -1.92 6.16
CA GLY A 249 7.59 -0.93 5.10
C GLY A 249 8.09 0.44 5.54
N VAL A 250 7.22 1.45 5.45
CA VAL A 250 7.49 2.82 5.91
C VAL A 250 7.24 3.03 7.42
N GLY A 251 7.09 1.96 8.19
CA GLY A 251 6.95 2.00 9.63
C GLY A 251 5.51 2.18 10.16
N GLY A 252 4.51 2.02 9.31
CA GLY A 252 3.12 2.31 9.66
C GLY A 252 2.64 1.59 10.93
N PHE A 253 2.64 0.26 10.95
CA PHE A 253 2.18 -0.51 12.13
C PHE A 253 3.04 -0.26 13.36
N GLY A 254 4.37 -0.42 13.22
CA GLY A 254 5.30 -0.31 14.34
C GLY A 254 5.21 1.02 15.06
N LEU A 255 5.20 2.14 14.33
CA LEU A 255 5.12 3.47 14.91
C LEU A 255 3.76 3.77 15.57
N HIS A 256 2.65 3.30 14.97
CA HIS A 256 1.32 3.42 15.59
C HIS A 256 1.26 2.63 16.90
N CYS A 257 1.73 1.39 16.90
CA CYS A 257 1.74 0.54 18.09
C CYS A 257 2.66 1.11 19.18
N LEU A 258 3.88 1.51 18.84
CA LEU A 258 4.81 2.12 19.78
C LEU A 258 4.20 3.36 20.45
N LYS A 259 3.60 4.24 19.66
CA LYS A 259 3.00 5.47 20.18
C LYS A 259 1.83 5.19 21.14
N ALA A 260 0.97 4.21 20.80
CA ALA A 260 -0.15 3.82 21.66
C ALA A 260 0.32 3.25 23.01
N LEU A 261 1.35 2.39 23.00
CA LEU A 261 1.95 1.82 24.22
C LEU A 261 2.60 2.90 25.10
N GLN A 262 3.33 3.84 24.48
CA GLN A 262 3.97 4.94 25.23
C GLN A 262 2.96 5.89 25.87
N MET A 263 1.84 6.19 25.18
CA MET A 263 0.79 7.04 25.74
C MET A 263 0.13 6.40 26.97
N GLN A 264 0.01 5.07 26.98
CA GLN A 264 -0.58 4.33 28.10
C GLN A 264 0.41 4.15 29.26
N ASN A 265 1.70 4.03 28.96
CA ASN A 265 2.75 3.77 29.93
C ASN A 265 3.94 4.73 29.73
N PRO A 266 3.78 6.05 30.04
CA PRO A 266 4.79 7.06 29.71
C PRO A 266 6.13 6.90 30.41
N GLU A 267 6.15 6.26 31.59
CA GLU A 267 7.38 6.01 32.36
C GLU A 267 8.11 4.73 31.95
N GLN A 268 7.48 3.87 31.16
CA GLN A 268 8.06 2.59 30.76
C GLN A 268 8.87 2.75 29.48
N PRO A 269 10.16 2.32 29.45
CA PRO A 269 10.92 2.29 28.22
C PRO A 269 10.37 1.23 27.28
N ILE A 270 9.91 1.66 26.10
CA ILE A 270 9.38 0.77 25.07
C ILE A 270 10.21 0.94 23.80
N HIS A 271 10.63 -0.16 23.21
CA HIS A 271 11.51 -0.19 22.04
C HIS A 271 10.87 -0.91 20.86
N LEU A 272 11.05 -0.34 19.67
CA LEU A 272 10.62 -0.90 18.40
C LEU A 272 11.83 -1.25 17.54
N THR A 273 11.88 -2.50 17.05
CA THR A 273 12.77 -2.89 15.95
C THR A 273 11.94 -3.14 14.70
N GLY A 274 12.18 -2.38 13.65
CA GLY A 274 11.50 -2.52 12.37
C GLY A 274 12.43 -3.04 11.27
N ILE A 275 11.99 -4.07 10.56
CA ILE A 275 12.74 -4.76 9.52
C ILE A 275 12.00 -4.72 8.19
N GLU A 276 12.70 -4.28 7.15
CA GLU A 276 12.18 -4.18 5.80
C GLU A 276 13.34 -4.38 4.80
N ILE A 277 13.09 -5.10 3.71
CA ILE A 277 14.11 -5.34 2.68
C ILE A 277 14.44 -4.08 1.86
N SER A 278 13.48 -3.18 1.70
CA SER A 278 13.64 -1.92 0.96
C SER A 278 14.35 -0.87 1.80
N SER A 279 15.62 -0.60 1.48
CA SER A 279 16.42 0.46 2.15
C SER A 279 15.76 1.83 2.10
N SER A 280 15.05 2.10 1.04
CA SER A 280 14.38 3.37 0.82
C SER A 280 13.05 3.48 1.61
N ALA A 281 12.35 2.37 1.89
CA ALA A 281 11.24 2.36 2.84
C ALA A 281 11.74 2.59 4.27
N ILE A 282 12.87 1.96 4.64
CA ILE A 282 13.55 2.21 5.91
C ILE A 282 13.95 3.68 6.10
N ALA A 283 14.44 4.34 5.03
CA ALA A 283 14.73 5.78 5.10
C ALA A 283 13.47 6.61 5.43
N ALA A 284 12.32 6.29 4.83
CA ALA A 284 11.04 6.93 5.13
C ALA A 284 10.59 6.64 6.56
N ALA A 285 10.73 5.40 7.05
CA ALA A 285 10.39 5.03 8.41
C ALA A 285 11.25 5.79 9.45
N LYS A 286 12.54 5.93 9.20
CA LYS A 286 13.46 6.73 10.04
C LYS A 286 13.07 8.20 10.09
N LEU A 287 12.65 8.77 8.95
CA LEU A 287 12.16 10.15 8.91
C LEU A 287 10.89 10.33 9.74
N SER A 288 9.98 9.37 9.69
CA SER A 288 8.78 9.35 10.53
C SER A 288 9.13 9.28 12.02
N ALA A 289 10.05 8.41 12.41
CA ALA A 289 10.53 8.31 13.79
C ALA A 289 11.19 9.61 14.27
N GLN A 290 11.99 10.26 13.43
CA GLN A 290 12.61 11.54 13.72
C GLN A 290 11.58 12.64 13.96
N GLN A 291 10.55 12.74 13.11
CA GLN A 291 9.49 13.73 13.32
C GLN A 291 8.69 13.51 14.61
N LEU A 292 8.64 12.28 15.09
CA LEU A 292 8.01 11.92 16.36
C LEU A 292 8.94 12.09 17.56
N GLY A 293 10.25 12.36 17.36
CA GLY A 293 11.25 12.41 18.43
C GLY A 293 11.53 11.02 19.06
N LEU A 294 11.39 9.95 18.26
CA LEU A 294 11.47 8.55 18.72
C LEU A 294 12.78 7.84 18.30
N GLU A 295 13.80 8.55 17.82
CA GLU A 295 15.03 7.96 17.28
C GLU A 295 15.75 7.06 18.27
N LYS A 296 15.63 7.34 19.58
CA LYS A 296 16.27 6.55 20.63
C LYS A 296 15.50 5.26 20.96
N GLN A 297 14.21 5.21 20.66
CA GLN A 297 13.32 4.08 20.95
C GLN A 297 13.11 3.16 19.74
N VAL A 298 13.55 3.60 18.56
CA VAL A 298 13.28 2.89 17.30
C VAL A 298 14.58 2.48 16.62
N HIS A 299 14.64 1.23 16.18
CA HIS A 299 15.74 0.68 15.40
C HIS A 299 15.22 0.11 14.08
N PHE A 300 15.37 0.86 12.99
CA PHE A 300 14.98 0.43 11.65
C PHE A 300 16.19 -0.08 10.86
N GLN A 301 16.07 -1.32 10.32
CA GLN A 301 17.14 -1.97 9.54
C GLN A 301 16.61 -2.49 8.20
N SER A 302 17.45 -2.34 7.16
CA SER A 302 17.20 -2.94 5.85
C SER A 302 17.77 -4.36 5.82
N LEU A 303 16.91 -5.34 6.08
CA LEU A 303 17.24 -6.77 6.13
C LEU A 303 16.03 -7.62 5.68
N ASP A 304 16.30 -8.89 5.37
CA ASP A 304 15.23 -9.89 5.25
C ASP A 304 14.68 -10.27 6.63
N ALA A 305 13.36 -10.32 6.76
CA ALA A 305 12.68 -10.55 8.04
C ALA A 305 13.02 -11.92 8.69
N ALA A 306 13.10 -12.98 7.88
CA ALA A 306 13.42 -14.32 8.38
C ALA A 306 14.89 -14.39 8.82
N ASN A 307 15.82 -13.84 8.02
CA ASN A 307 17.23 -13.81 8.36
C ASN A 307 17.51 -12.99 9.62
N PHE A 308 16.83 -11.85 9.79
CA PHE A 308 16.92 -11.07 11.02
C PHE A 308 16.45 -11.89 12.22
N ALA A 309 15.23 -12.45 12.16
CA ALA A 309 14.62 -13.16 13.26
C ALA A 309 15.50 -14.34 13.72
N LEU A 310 16.00 -15.13 12.77
CA LEU A 310 16.87 -16.29 13.05
C LEU A 310 18.22 -15.92 13.70
N ALA A 311 18.71 -14.69 13.53
CA ALA A 311 19.97 -14.21 14.09
C ALA A 311 19.85 -13.62 15.50
N GLN A 312 18.63 -13.44 16.04
CA GLN A 312 18.41 -12.78 17.33
C GLN A 312 18.41 -13.79 18.48
N ALA A 313 19.05 -13.39 19.58
CA ALA A 313 18.98 -14.09 20.86
C ALA A 313 17.87 -13.53 21.79
N ASP A 314 17.51 -12.25 21.61
CA ASP A 314 16.51 -11.58 22.41
C ASP A 314 15.10 -11.93 21.97
N LYS A 315 14.19 -12.00 22.92
CA LYS A 315 12.78 -12.30 22.71
C LYS A 315 11.94 -11.01 22.84
N PRO A 316 11.22 -10.59 21.78
CA PRO A 316 10.26 -9.51 21.92
C PRO A 316 8.98 -9.98 22.63
N ASP A 317 8.24 -9.04 23.21
CA ASP A 317 6.93 -9.31 23.79
C ASP A 317 5.85 -9.41 22.70
N LEU A 318 5.95 -8.56 21.67
CA LEU A 318 5.04 -8.48 20.53
C LEU A 318 5.83 -8.54 19.22
N VAL A 319 5.37 -9.38 18.30
CA VAL A 319 5.81 -9.39 16.90
C VAL A 319 4.65 -8.94 16.01
N ILE A 320 4.90 -7.94 15.20
CA ILE A 320 3.98 -7.48 14.14
C ILE A 320 4.46 -8.08 12.82
N VAL A 321 3.56 -8.71 12.07
CA VAL A 321 3.84 -9.22 10.72
C VAL A 321 2.77 -8.71 9.74
N ASN A 322 3.22 -8.06 8.68
CA ASN A 322 2.39 -7.65 7.55
C ASN A 322 3.06 -8.12 6.25
N PRO A 323 3.09 -9.45 6.01
CA PRO A 323 3.85 -10.03 4.92
C PRO A 323 3.22 -9.74 3.55
N PRO A 324 3.96 -9.95 2.45
CA PRO A 324 3.41 -9.95 1.11
C PRO A 324 2.37 -11.07 0.93
N ARG A 325 1.65 -11.08 -0.20
CA ARG A 325 0.56 -12.03 -0.51
C ARG A 325 0.89 -13.51 -0.29
N ARG A 326 2.18 -13.88 -0.34
CA ARG A 326 2.64 -15.27 -0.09
C ARG A 326 2.61 -15.67 1.39
N GLY A 327 2.34 -14.76 2.30
CA GLY A 327 2.39 -14.99 3.74
C GLY A 327 3.82 -14.96 4.32
N ILE A 328 3.98 -15.46 5.56
CA ILE A 328 5.28 -15.66 6.19
C ILE A 328 5.91 -16.96 5.66
N SER A 329 7.25 -17.04 5.70
CA SER A 329 7.93 -18.29 5.36
C SER A 329 7.75 -19.34 6.45
N GLN A 330 7.84 -20.62 6.06
CA GLN A 330 7.81 -21.72 7.04
C GLN A 330 8.90 -21.56 8.12
N SER A 331 10.11 -21.14 7.71
CA SER A 331 11.23 -20.89 8.65
C SER A 331 10.91 -19.80 9.67
N LEU A 332 10.17 -18.73 9.26
CA LEU A 332 9.74 -17.70 10.18
C LEU A 332 8.64 -18.20 11.12
N ALA A 333 7.69 -19.00 10.65
CA ALA A 333 6.65 -19.60 11.49
C ALA A 333 7.26 -20.56 12.54
N GLU A 334 8.20 -21.42 12.14
CA GLU A 334 8.94 -22.30 13.06
C GLU A 334 9.75 -21.50 14.08
N PHE A 335 10.37 -20.41 13.66
CA PHE A 335 11.12 -19.53 14.55
C PHE A 335 10.19 -18.85 15.58
N LEU A 336 9.02 -18.34 15.17
CA LEU A 336 8.04 -17.75 16.07
C LEU A 336 7.52 -18.76 17.09
N ASN A 337 7.26 -20.00 16.68
CA ASN A 337 6.88 -21.09 17.60
C ASN A 337 7.98 -21.42 18.60
N LYS A 338 9.24 -21.34 18.19
CA LYS A 338 10.41 -21.61 19.10
C LYS A 338 10.66 -20.43 20.02
N MET A 339 10.63 -19.20 19.51
CA MET A 339 10.91 -17.99 20.30
C MET A 339 9.77 -17.65 21.25
N GLN A 340 8.54 -17.94 20.86
CA GLN A 340 7.34 -17.76 21.66
C GLN A 340 7.14 -16.32 22.21
N PRO A 341 7.11 -15.26 21.35
CA PRO A 341 6.66 -13.95 21.81
C PRO A 341 5.24 -14.05 22.42
N HIS A 342 4.96 -13.24 23.42
CA HIS A 342 3.65 -13.30 24.10
C HIS A 342 2.47 -13.01 23.16
N PHE A 343 2.71 -12.12 22.17
CA PHE A 343 1.70 -11.69 21.21
C PHE A 343 2.26 -11.66 19.79
N ILE A 344 1.39 -11.95 18.83
CA ILE A 344 1.64 -11.70 17.41
C ILE A 344 0.47 -10.90 16.86
N LEU A 345 0.74 -9.75 16.26
CA LEU A 345 -0.24 -8.96 15.50
C LEU A 345 -0.01 -9.24 14.02
N TYR A 346 -0.94 -9.96 13.40
CA TYR A 346 -0.85 -10.38 12.00
C TYR A 346 -1.82 -9.56 11.14
N SER A 347 -1.29 -8.79 10.19
CA SER A 347 -2.07 -8.14 9.12
C SER A 347 -1.84 -8.85 7.79
N SER A 348 -2.88 -9.07 7.00
CA SER A 348 -2.77 -9.78 5.72
C SER A 348 -3.74 -9.25 4.68
N CYS A 349 -3.25 -9.11 3.44
CA CYS A 349 -4.07 -8.87 2.25
C CYS A 349 -4.52 -10.16 1.54
N ASN A 350 -4.22 -11.32 2.11
CA ASN A 350 -4.59 -12.62 1.57
C ASN A 350 -4.97 -13.60 2.68
N ALA A 351 -6.29 -13.77 2.91
CA ALA A 351 -6.82 -14.62 3.96
C ALA A 351 -6.48 -16.11 3.79
N GLU A 352 -6.30 -16.58 2.54
CA GLU A 352 -5.92 -17.97 2.27
C GLU A 352 -4.52 -18.29 2.81
N THR A 353 -3.52 -17.45 2.47
CA THR A 353 -2.15 -17.65 2.97
C THR A 353 -2.09 -17.40 4.48
N MET A 354 -2.83 -16.41 4.99
CA MET A 354 -2.94 -16.17 6.43
C MET A 354 -3.49 -17.40 7.16
N GLY A 355 -4.54 -18.03 6.64
CA GLY A 355 -5.09 -19.26 7.24
C GLY A 355 -4.09 -20.42 7.29
N LYS A 356 -3.24 -20.56 6.27
CA LYS A 356 -2.12 -21.53 6.27
C LYS A 356 -1.08 -21.20 7.34
N ASP A 357 -0.68 -19.92 7.41
CA ASP A 357 0.30 -19.44 8.39
C ASP A 357 -0.20 -19.62 9.83
N LEU A 358 -1.47 -19.29 10.09
CA LEU A 358 -2.10 -19.48 11.40
C LEU A 358 -2.11 -20.95 11.85
N ARG A 359 -2.32 -21.91 10.93
CA ARG A 359 -2.20 -23.35 11.24
C ARG A 359 -0.78 -23.76 11.58
N SER A 360 0.22 -23.04 11.07
CA SER A 360 1.64 -23.29 11.37
C SER A 360 2.07 -22.69 12.70
N LEU A 361 1.34 -21.70 13.24
CA LEU A 361 1.61 -21.05 14.53
C LEU A 361 0.93 -21.81 15.67
N THR A 362 1.37 -23.05 15.91
CA THR A 362 0.69 -24.06 16.77
C THR A 362 0.67 -23.72 18.26
N HIS A 363 1.48 -22.78 18.71
CA HIS A 363 1.55 -22.35 20.11
C HIS A 363 0.67 -21.12 20.40
N TYR A 364 -0.13 -20.68 19.41
CA TYR A 364 -0.89 -19.44 19.51
C TYR A 364 -2.39 -19.67 19.34
N GLN A 365 -3.15 -18.88 20.07
CA GLN A 365 -4.60 -18.79 19.99
C GLN A 365 -5.00 -17.43 19.41
N MET A 366 -5.97 -17.43 18.49
CA MET A 366 -6.56 -16.17 17.99
C MET A 366 -7.43 -15.53 19.07
N GLU A 367 -7.15 -14.26 19.39
CA GLU A 367 -7.89 -13.50 20.40
C GLU A 367 -8.89 -12.53 19.77
N LYS A 368 -8.47 -11.81 18.72
CA LYS A 368 -9.26 -10.80 18.03
C LYS A 368 -9.06 -10.88 16.53
N ILE A 369 -10.13 -10.63 15.76
CA ILE A 369 -10.08 -10.56 14.31
C ILE A 369 -11.00 -9.47 13.78
N GLN A 370 -10.55 -8.75 12.75
CA GLN A 370 -11.36 -7.79 12.01
C GLN A 370 -10.98 -7.77 10.53
N LEU A 371 -12.01 -7.69 9.69
CA LEU A 371 -11.90 -7.48 8.25
C LEU A 371 -11.92 -5.98 7.94
N PHE A 372 -11.05 -5.54 7.00
CA PHE A 372 -10.98 -4.16 6.52
C PHE A 372 -11.22 -4.15 5.02
N ASP A 373 -12.26 -3.45 4.58
CA ASP A 373 -12.61 -3.38 3.16
C ASP A 373 -11.72 -2.37 2.42
N MET A 374 -10.44 -2.73 2.25
CA MET A 374 -9.45 -1.91 1.55
C MET A 374 -9.79 -1.69 0.08
N PHE A 375 -10.51 -2.63 -0.54
CA PHE A 375 -10.80 -2.68 -1.97
C PHE A 375 -12.29 -2.95 -2.23
N PRO A 376 -13.18 -1.97 -2.00
CA PRO A 376 -14.60 -2.09 -2.37
C PRO A 376 -14.78 -2.53 -3.83
N HIS A 377 -15.91 -3.18 -4.12
CA HIS A 377 -16.28 -3.69 -5.44
C HIS A 377 -15.40 -4.82 -5.98
N THR A 378 -14.54 -5.38 -5.14
CA THR A 378 -13.69 -6.54 -5.47
C THR A 378 -13.76 -7.59 -4.39
N SER A 379 -13.25 -8.79 -4.65
CA SER A 379 -13.12 -9.86 -3.66
C SER A 379 -11.97 -9.64 -2.66
N HIS A 380 -11.14 -8.61 -2.84
CA HIS A 380 -9.97 -8.33 -2.01
C HIS A 380 -10.33 -7.56 -0.74
N TYR A 381 -9.64 -7.86 0.34
CA TYR A 381 -9.75 -7.18 1.64
C TYR A 381 -8.47 -7.38 2.46
N GLU A 382 -8.33 -6.61 3.53
CA GLU A 382 -7.30 -6.79 4.55
C GLU A 382 -7.90 -7.43 5.80
N VAL A 383 -7.09 -8.14 6.57
CA VAL A 383 -7.48 -8.75 7.84
C VAL A 383 -6.43 -8.42 8.89
N LEU A 384 -6.88 -8.07 10.08
CA LEU A 384 -6.02 -7.94 11.26
C LEU A 384 -6.41 -9.01 12.27
N VAL A 385 -5.41 -9.74 12.79
CA VAL A 385 -5.58 -10.76 13.82
C VAL A 385 -4.60 -10.51 14.95
N LEU A 386 -5.08 -10.55 16.18
CA LEU A 386 -4.24 -10.60 17.38
C LEU A 386 -4.18 -12.03 17.88
N LEU A 387 -2.98 -12.56 18.02
CA LEU A 387 -2.68 -13.87 18.55
C LEU A 387 -2.04 -13.74 19.94
N ARG A 388 -2.40 -14.63 20.84
CA ARG A 388 -1.80 -14.78 22.17
C ARG A 388 -1.15 -16.15 22.29
N LEU A 389 0.05 -16.19 22.89
CA LEU A 389 0.72 -17.43 23.25
C LEU A 389 -0.15 -18.22 24.22
N THR A 390 -0.40 -19.49 23.91
CA THR A 390 -1.09 -20.42 24.85
C THR A 390 -0.13 -20.84 25.95
N PRO A 391 -0.64 -21.01 27.19
CA PRO A 391 0.17 -21.47 28.32
C PRO A 391 0.84 -22.82 28.11
#